data_46e0ef75e4d39fd7625ce6747a313af9
#
_entry.id   46e0ef75e4d39fd7625ce6747a313af9
#
_cell.length_a   1.000
_cell.length_b   1.000
_cell.length_c   1.000
_cell.angle_alpha   90.00
_cell.angle_beta   90.00
_cell.angle_gamma   90.00
#
_symmetry.space_group_name_H-M   'P 1'
#
loop_
_entity.id
_entity.type
_entity.pdbx_description
1 polymer ?
#
loop_
_entity_poly.entity_id
_entity_poly.type
_entity_poly.pdbx_seq_one_letter_code
_entity_poly.pdbx_strand_id
1 'polypeptide(L)'
;METKPSTFGELVRISGLSHGTDVWNGNASELIAQGICTLKDVIATRDDIMTYLIQKGVENFTAFTIMEKVRKGKGLSADHEQIMREAGVPDWYIDSCKKIKYLFPKGHAVAYVTNTVRIGYYKIHYPYAFYAAQFSVKYDQFDYDLMCHGMDKLKTKLLEVEKLGKEAEKKDQDMTPNMEMVYELYLRGLKFAPINLYESRATHFKVIEVDGEQRLLPPFCTLQGFGETAARDLIRAR
;
A
#
# COMPACT_ATOMS: atom_id res chain seq x y z
N MET A 1 8.30 -7.60 -8.92
CA MET A 1 6.82 -7.59 -8.93
C MET A 1 6.35 -8.54 -10.02
N GLU A 2 5.62 -9.57 -9.67
CA GLU A 2 5.16 -10.62 -10.59
C GLU A 2 4.05 -10.13 -11.53
N THR A 3 3.30 -9.10 -11.11
CA THR A 3 2.25 -8.46 -11.90
C THR A 3 2.65 -7.04 -12.29
N LYS A 4 2.30 -6.62 -13.50
CA LYS A 4 2.53 -5.26 -14.02
C LYS A 4 1.18 -4.62 -14.35
N PRO A 5 0.44 -4.11 -13.34
CA PRO A 5 -0.86 -3.52 -13.58
C PRO A 5 -0.75 -2.28 -14.45
N SER A 6 -1.63 -2.15 -15.42
CA SER A 6 -1.72 -1.01 -16.35
C SER A 6 -3.05 -0.25 -16.24
N THR A 7 -4.01 -0.81 -15.51
CA THR A 7 -5.35 -0.23 -15.35
C THR A 7 -5.76 -0.17 -13.89
N PHE A 8 -6.71 0.73 -13.58
CA PHE A 8 -7.32 0.81 -12.25
C PHE A 8 -7.99 -0.51 -11.83
N GLY A 9 -8.67 -1.17 -12.77
CA GLY A 9 -9.30 -2.46 -12.52
C GLY A 9 -8.31 -3.56 -12.12
N GLU A 10 -7.13 -3.58 -12.73
CA GLU A 10 -6.06 -4.51 -12.37
C GLU A 10 -5.48 -4.21 -10.98
N LEU A 11 -5.35 -2.94 -10.58
CA LEU A 11 -4.96 -2.58 -9.21
C LEU A 11 -6.00 -3.05 -8.18
N VAL A 12 -7.30 -2.93 -8.48
CA VAL A 12 -8.37 -3.44 -7.62
C VAL A 12 -8.26 -4.96 -7.47
N ARG A 13 -7.96 -5.69 -8.56
CA ARG A 13 -7.73 -7.14 -8.50
C ARG A 13 -6.52 -7.50 -7.64
N ILE A 14 -5.40 -6.82 -7.82
CA ILE A 14 -4.20 -7.03 -6.98
C ILE A 14 -4.51 -6.79 -5.51
N SER A 15 -5.29 -5.76 -5.18
CA SER A 15 -5.74 -5.53 -3.80
C SER A 15 -6.56 -6.72 -3.28
N GLY A 16 -7.50 -7.23 -4.06
CA GLY A 16 -8.27 -8.43 -3.71
C GLY A 16 -7.41 -9.67 -3.50
N LEU A 17 -6.47 -9.92 -4.42
CA LEU A 17 -5.54 -11.06 -4.36
C LEU A 17 -4.62 -11.01 -3.14
N SER A 18 -4.15 -9.82 -2.75
CA SER A 18 -3.22 -9.63 -1.61
C SER A 18 -3.90 -9.77 -0.23
N HIS A 19 -5.20 -9.52 -0.16
CA HIS A 19 -5.97 -9.57 1.09
C HIS A 19 -6.81 -10.84 1.24
N GLY A 20 -6.87 -11.69 0.21
CA GLY A 20 -7.51 -13.01 0.28
C GLY A 20 -6.59 -14.08 0.87
N THR A 21 -7.16 -15.20 1.27
CA THR A 21 -6.40 -16.38 1.74
C THR A 21 -6.50 -17.47 0.69
N ASP A 22 -5.37 -18.05 0.27
CA ASP A 22 -5.24 -19.06 -0.79
C ASP A 22 -5.84 -18.62 -2.14
N VAL A 23 -5.74 -17.32 -2.42
CA VAL A 23 -6.22 -16.71 -3.66
C VAL A 23 -5.06 -16.48 -4.64
N TRP A 24 -3.90 -16.03 -4.15
CA TRP A 24 -2.72 -15.76 -4.97
C TRP A 24 -1.78 -16.96 -5.03
N ASN A 25 -1.12 -17.30 -3.91
CA ASN A 25 -0.14 -18.40 -3.84
C ASN A 25 -0.82 -19.76 -4.04
N GLY A 26 -0.25 -20.60 -4.88
CA GLY A 26 -0.79 -21.92 -5.18
C GLY A 26 -2.11 -21.91 -5.98
N ASN A 27 -2.55 -20.73 -6.45
CA ASN A 27 -3.80 -20.54 -7.18
C ASN A 27 -3.62 -19.56 -8.36
N ALA A 28 -4.00 -18.29 -8.25
CA ALA A 28 -3.96 -17.34 -9.35
C ALA A 28 -2.56 -17.14 -9.93
N SER A 29 -1.51 -17.13 -9.10
CA SER A 29 -0.12 -17.00 -9.55
C SER A 29 0.31 -18.13 -10.50
N GLU A 30 -0.08 -19.38 -10.19
CA GLU A 30 0.24 -20.55 -11.01
C GLU A 30 -0.54 -20.54 -12.32
N LEU A 31 -1.84 -20.20 -12.26
CA LEU A 31 -2.69 -20.12 -13.45
C LEU A 31 -2.17 -19.10 -14.46
N ILE A 32 -1.72 -17.94 -13.97
CA ILE A 32 -1.12 -16.89 -14.81
C ILE A 32 0.24 -17.33 -15.35
N ALA A 33 1.09 -17.92 -14.52
CA ALA A 33 2.42 -18.38 -14.94
C ALA A 33 2.35 -19.48 -16.00
N GLN A 34 1.34 -20.35 -15.95
CA GLN A 34 1.07 -21.41 -16.95
C GLN A 34 0.35 -20.87 -18.20
N GLY A 35 -0.03 -19.59 -18.25
CA GLY A 35 -0.75 -19.01 -19.37
C GLY A 35 -2.20 -19.50 -19.54
N ILE A 36 -2.79 -20.11 -18.50
CA ILE A 36 -4.17 -20.61 -18.51
C ILE A 36 -5.17 -19.44 -18.52
N CYS A 37 -4.84 -18.37 -17.79
CA CYS A 37 -5.65 -17.16 -17.72
C CYS A 37 -4.78 -15.92 -17.47
N THR A 38 -5.36 -14.74 -17.55
CA THR A 38 -4.69 -13.47 -17.28
C THR A 38 -5.11 -12.88 -15.92
N LEU A 39 -4.45 -11.80 -15.48
CA LEU A 39 -4.85 -11.07 -14.28
C LEU A 39 -6.32 -10.58 -14.33
N LYS A 40 -6.88 -10.40 -15.53
CA LYS A 40 -8.29 -9.98 -15.72
C LYS A 40 -9.28 -11.11 -15.49
N ASP A 41 -8.85 -12.37 -15.60
CA ASP A 41 -9.73 -13.53 -15.58
C ASP A 41 -9.75 -14.23 -14.21
N VAL A 42 -8.66 -14.12 -13.42
CA VAL A 42 -8.54 -14.78 -12.12
C VAL A 42 -9.59 -14.28 -11.11
N ILE A 43 -9.95 -15.16 -10.18
CA ILE A 43 -10.79 -14.78 -9.04
C ILE A 43 -9.96 -13.93 -8.07
N ALA A 44 -10.30 -12.66 -7.93
CA ALA A 44 -9.62 -11.73 -7.03
C ALA A 44 -10.49 -11.30 -5.85
N THR A 45 -11.81 -11.19 -6.07
CA THR A 45 -12.78 -10.76 -5.07
C THR A 45 -13.99 -11.68 -5.09
N ARG A 46 -14.77 -11.68 -3.97
CA ARG A 46 -16.01 -12.48 -3.90
C ARG A 46 -17.01 -12.11 -5.00
N ASP A 47 -17.07 -10.84 -5.32
CA ASP A 47 -18.01 -10.31 -6.32
C ASP A 47 -17.69 -10.81 -7.73
N ASP A 48 -16.43 -11.16 -8.00
CA ASP A 48 -16.02 -11.71 -9.31
C ASP A 48 -16.70 -13.07 -9.56
N ILE A 49 -16.84 -13.93 -8.54
CA ILE A 49 -17.54 -15.21 -8.66
C ILE A 49 -19.00 -15.00 -9.00
N MET A 50 -19.69 -14.16 -8.22
CA MET A 50 -21.11 -13.95 -8.39
C MET A 50 -21.43 -13.37 -9.78
N THR A 51 -20.71 -12.30 -10.19
CA THR A 51 -20.94 -11.68 -11.49
C THR A 51 -20.60 -12.58 -12.66
N TYR A 52 -19.53 -13.36 -12.56
CA TYR A 52 -19.15 -14.31 -13.61
C TYR A 52 -20.18 -15.43 -13.78
N LEU A 53 -20.67 -16.01 -12.69
CA LEU A 53 -21.69 -17.05 -12.74
C LEU A 53 -23.01 -16.56 -13.31
N ILE A 54 -23.44 -15.34 -12.92
CA ILE A 54 -24.65 -14.70 -13.49
C ILE A 54 -24.48 -14.47 -14.99
N GLN A 55 -23.32 -14.01 -15.45
CA GLN A 55 -23.01 -13.84 -16.88
C GLN A 55 -23.01 -15.17 -17.65
N LYS A 56 -22.69 -16.28 -16.98
CA LYS A 56 -22.79 -17.64 -17.53
C LYS A 56 -24.21 -18.22 -17.51
N GLY A 57 -25.18 -17.48 -17.02
CA GLY A 57 -26.59 -17.89 -16.98
C GLY A 57 -26.99 -18.66 -15.71
N VAL A 58 -26.11 -18.73 -14.70
CA VAL A 58 -26.49 -19.30 -13.41
C VAL A 58 -27.50 -18.37 -12.71
N GLU A 59 -28.54 -18.96 -12.11
CA GLU A 59 -29.56 -18.24 -11.38
C GLU A 59 -28.95 -17.39 -10.25
N ASN A 60 -29.46 -16.17 -10.05
CA ASN A 60 -28.86 -15.16 -9.17
C ASN A 60 -28.65 -15.61 -7.73
N PHE A 61 -29.64 -16.28 -7.13
CA PHE A 61 -29.55 -16.77 -5.76
C PHE A 61 -28.54 -17.93 -5.62
N THR A 62 -28.49 -18.80 -6.63
CA THR A 62 -27.53 -19.89 -6.70
C THR A 62 -26.10 -19.33 -6.85
N ALA A 63 -25.88 -18.37 -7.75
CA ALA A 63 -24.60 -17.69 -7.92
C ALA A 63 -24.14 -16.99 -6.61
N PHE A 64 -25.05 -16.32 -5.91
CA PHE A 64 -24.80 -15.75 -4.59
C PHE A 64 -24.43 -16.82 -3.57
N THR A 65 -25.14 -17.94 -3.53
CA THR A 65 -24.89 -19.02 -2.56
C THR A 65 -23.51 -19.67 -2.79
N ILE A 66 -23.16 -19.90 -4.06
CA ILE A 66 -21.81 -20.40 -4.44
C ILE A 66 -20.73 -19.41 -3.96
N MET A 67 -20.89 -18.15 -4.31
CA MET A 67 -19.96 -17.08 -3.89
C MET A 67 -19.79 -17.04 -2.36
N GLU A 68 -20.87 -17.09 -1.60
CA GLU A 68 -20.85 -17.04 -0.13
C GLU A 68 -20.16 -18.27 0.49
N LYS A 69 -20.29 -19.46 -0.10
CA LYS A 69 -19.57 -20.65 0.35
C LYS A 69 -18.08 -20.54 0.07
N VAL A 70 -17.72 -20.15 -1.15
CA VAL A 70 -16.30 -20.00 -1.55
C VAL A 70 -15.61 -18.93 -0.71
N ARG A 71 -16.21 -17.73 -0.55
CA ARG A 71 -15.56 -16.65 0.23
C ARG A 71 -15.33 -17.00 1.69
N LYS A 72 -16.10 -17.94 2.26
CA LYS A 72 -15.97 -18.42 3.66
C LYS A 72 -15.08 -19.67 3.77
N GLY A 73 -14.45 -20.09 2.69
CA GLY A 73 -13.60 -21.28 2.64
C GLY A 73 -14.33 -22.61 2.85
N LYS A 74 -15.64 -22.64 2.60
CA LYS A 74 -16.45 -23.87 2.71
C LYS A 74 -16.39 -24.76 1.48
N GLY A 75 -15.68 -24.31 0.42
CA GLY A 75 -15.57 -25.00 -0.84
C GLY A 75 -16.88 -25.07 -1.63
N LEU A 76 -16.95 -26.02 -2.57
CA LEU A 76 -18.10 -26.30 -3.42
C LEU A 76 -18.72 -27.65 -3.06
N SER A 77 -20.05 -27.78 -3.18
CA SER A 77 -20.74 -29.05 -3.16
C SER A 77 -20.76 -29.66 -4.57
N ALA A 78 -20.99 -30.97 -4.69
CA ALA A 78 -21.12 -31.66 -5.98
C ALA A 78 -22.19 -31.02 -6.88
N ASP A 79 -23.33 -30.62 -6.31
CA ASP A 79 -24.40 -29.95 -7.04
C ASP A 79 -23.94 -28.59 -7.60
N HIS A 80 -23.18 -27.83 -6.81
CA HIS A 80 -22.63 -26.54 -7.27
C HIS A 80 -21.62 -26.71 -8.40
N GLU A 81 -20.75 -27.72 -8.32
CA GLU A 81 -19.80 -28.04 -9.38
C GLU A 81 -20.53 -28.44 -10.66
N GLN A 82 -21.58 -29.23 -10.55
CA GLN A 82 -22.38 -29.65 -11.71
C GLN A 82 -23.05 -28.45 -12.36
N ILE A 83 -23.73 -27.57 -11.59
CA ILE A 83 -24.34 -26.33 -12.09
C ILE A 83 -23.31 -25.45 -12.81
N MET A 84 -22.11 -25.33 -12.24
CA MET A 84 -21.06 -24.51 -12.86
C MET A 84 -20.58 -25.13 -14.18
N ARG A 85 -20.40 -26.45 -14.26
CA ARG A 85 -20.02 -27.15 -15.52
C ARG A 85 -21.11 -27.04 -16.58
N GLU A 86 -22.37 -27.23 -16.22
CA GLU A 86 -23.52 -27.06 -17.12
C GLU A 86 -23.62 -25.66 -17.69
N ALA A 87 -23.24 -24.64 -16.89
CA ALA A 87 -23.13 -23.25 -17.31
C ALA A 87 -21.88 -22.93 -18.14
N GLY A 88 -21.03 -23.91 -18.44
CA GLY A 88 -19.81 -23.74 -19.22
C GLY A 88 -18.69 -23.00 -18.48
N VAL A 89 -18.63 -23.12 -17.14
CA VAL A 89 -17.51 -22.65 -16.35
C VAL A 89 -16.34 -23.62 -16.51
N PRO A 90 -15.13 -23.12 -16.86
CA PRO A 90 -13.96 -23.97 -17.06
C PRO A 90 -13.49 -24.63 -15.76
N ASP A 91 -12.92 -25.83 -15.85
CA ASP A 91 -12.47 -26.61 -14.68
C ASP A 91 -11.44 -25.87 -13.83
N TRP A 92 -10.50 -25.14 -14.44
CA TRP A 92 -9.53 -24.34 -13.69
C TRP A 92 -10.18 -23.29 -12.76
N TYR A 93 -11.34 -22.74 -13.16
CA TYR A 93 -12.08 -21.77 -12.36
C TYR A 93 -12.76 -22.47 -11.17
N ILE A 94 -13.35 -23.64 -11.42
CA ILE A 94 -13.97 -24.49 -10.38
C ILE A 94 -12.90 -24.92 -9.36
N ASP A 95 -11.73 -25.37 -9.83
CA ASP A 95 -10.62 -25.77 -8.98
C ASP A 95 -10.03 -24.59 -8.18
N SER A 96 -9.98 -23.41 -8.79
CA SER A 96 -9.62 -22.19 -8.07
C SER A 96 -10.60 -21.89 -6.92
N CYS A 97 -11.91 -22.00 -7.16
CA CYS A 97 -12.92 -21.85 -6.11
C CYS A 97 -12.75 -22.81 -4.93
N LYS A 98 -12.31 -24.05 -5.19
CA LYS A 98 -12.07 -25.06 -4.14
C LYS A 98 -10.86 -24.75 -3.25
N LYS A 99 -9.82 -24.13 -3.81
CA LYS A 99 -8.60 -23.76 -3.10
C LYS A 99 -8.81 -22.58 -2.14
N ILE A 100 -9.69 -21.65 -2.51
CA ILE A 100 -9.89 -20.38 -1.79
C ILE A 100 -10.43 -20.61 -0.37
N LYS A 101 -9.81 -19.95 0.61
CA LYS A 101 -10.26 -19.96 2.02
C LYS A 101 -10.93 -18.67 2.43
N TYR A 102 -10.53 -17.55 1.86
CA TYR A 102 -11.17 -16.25 2.12
C TYR A 102 -11.06 -15.35 0.90
N LEU A 103 -12.15 -14.68 0.55
CA LEU A 103 -12.20 -13.66 -0.50
C LEU A 103 -12.56 -12.27 0.05
N PHE A 104 -11.81 -11.30 -0.44
CA PHE A 104 -11.98 -9.90 -0.10
C PHE A 104 -13.14 -9.28 -0.87
N PRO A 105 -13.90 -8.32 -0.28
CA PRO A 105 -15.01 -7.67 -0.98
C PRO A 105 -14.49 -6.63 -2.00
N LYS A 106 -15.05 -6.64 -3.21
CA LYS A 106 -14.64 -5.73 -4.30
C LYS A 106 -14.87 -4.26 -3.96
N GLY A 107 -16.01 -3.92 -3.35
CA GLY A 107 -16.29 -2.53 -2.96
C GLY A 107 -15.27 -1.97 -1.98
N HIS A 108 -14.77 -2.79 -1.06
CA HIS A 108 -13.72 -2.41 -0.14
C HIS A 108 -12.37 -2.21 -0.87
N ALA A 109 -12.00 -3.14 -1.75
CA ALA A 109 -10.80 -3.03 -2.59
C ALA A 109 -10.84 -1.74 -3.44
N VAL A 110 -11.97 -1.43 -4.08
CA VAL A 110 -12.16 -0.19 -4.86
C VAL A 110 -11.94 1.06 -4.01
N ALA A 111 -12.50 1.11 -2.80
CA ALA A 111 -12.36 2.26 -1.91
C ALA A 111 -10.90 2.53 -1.54
N TYR A 112 -10.16 1.49 -1.15
CA TYR A 112 -8.74 1.61 -0.79
C TYR A 112 -7.86 1.95 -2.01
N VAL A 113 -8.06 1.29 -3.14
CA VAL A 113 -7.30 1.57 -4.36
C VAL A 113 -7.56 2.99 -4.86
N THR A 114 -8.80 3.48 -4.76
CA THR A 114 -9.13 4.87 -5.10
C THR A 114 -8.29 5.86 -4.27
N ASN A 115 -8.20 5.63 -2.96
CA ASN A 115 -7.38 6.47 -2.09
C ASN A 115 -5.89 6.34 -2.42
N THR A 116 -5.40 5.13 -2.67
CA THR A 116 -4.01 4.88 -3.07
C THR A 116 -3.64 5.65 -4.36
N VAL A 117 -4.52 5.62 -5.37
CA VAL A 117 -4.29 6.35 -6.63
C VAL A 117 -4.32 7.87 -6.41
N ARG A 118 -5.23 8.38 -5.57
CA ARG A 118 -5.27 9.81 -5.21
C ARG A 118 -4.00 10.25 -4.51
N ILE A 119 -3.52 9.49 -3.53
CA ILE A 119 -2.25 9.76 -2.83
C ILE A 119 -1.08 9.69 -3.82
N GLY A 120 -1.05 8.69 -4.70
CA GLY A 120 -0.06 8.55 -5.76
C GLY A 120 -0.03 9.73 -6.71
N TYR A 121 -1.19 10.32 -7.04
CA TYR A 121 -1.28 11.54 -7.83
C TYR A 121 -0.53 12.70 -7.17
N TYR A 122 -0.75 12.95 -5.88
CA TYR A 122 -0.03 13.98 -5.14
C TYR A 122 1.47 13.70 -5.08
N LYS A 123 1.87 12.44 -4.88
CA LYS A 123 3.29 12.05 -4.85
C LYS A 123 4.01 12.36 -6.17
N ILE A 124 3.32 12.27 -7.30
CA ILE A 124 3.89 12.53 -8.63
C ILE A 124 3.85 14.02 -8.97
N HIS A 125 2.70 14.68 -8.81
CA HIS A 125 2.49 16.03 -9.30
C HIS A 125 2.79 17.12 -8.26
N TYR A 126 2.73 16.79 -6.96
CA TYR A 126 2.96 17.71 -5.85
C TYR A 126 3.86 17.08 -4.77
N PRO A 127 5.09 16.62 -5.14
CA PRO A 127 5.90 15.78 -4.26
C PRO A 127 6.22 16.43 -2.93
N TYR A 128 6.56 17.72 -2.90
CA TYR A 128 6.84 18.42 -1.64
C TYR A 128 5.63 18.44 -0.70
N ALA A 129 4.41 18.65 -1.22
CA ALA A 129 3.20 18.60 -0.41
C ALA A 129 2.92 17.19 0.11
N PHE A 130 3.15 16.16 -0.71
CA PHE A 130 3.02 14.76 -0.32
C PHE A 130 3.97 14.41 0.83
N TYR A 131 5.27 14.69 0.70
CA TYR A 131 6.26 14.39 1.73
C TYR A 131 6.05 15.24 2.99
N ALA A 132 5.65 16.52 2.86
CA ALA A 132 5.31 17.38 4.00
C ALA A 132 4.18 16.76 4.83
N ALA A 133 3.10 16.30 4.18
CA ALA A 133 1.97 15.67 4.85
C ALA A 133 2.38 14.34 5.52
N GLN A 134 3.09 13.49 4.78
CA GLN A 134 3.53 12.17 5.25
C GLN A 134 4.43 12.27 6.48
N PHE A 135 5.47 13.09 6.43
CA PHE A 135 6.40 13.25 7.55
C PHE A 135 5.78 14.01 8.72
N SER A 136 4.79 14.88 8.47
CA SER A 136 4.07 15.56 9.56
C SER A 136 3.21 14.60 10.40
N VAL A 137 2.65 13.56 9.79
CA VAL A 137 1.89 12.51 10.51
C VAL A 137 2.81 11.61 11.32
N LYS A 138 4.07 11.46 10.89
CA LYS A 138 5.08 10.55 11.47
C LYS A 138 6.30 11.30 11.98
N TYR A 139 6.13 12.55 12.47
CA TYR A 139 7.26 13.37 12.93
C TYR A 139 8.02 12.78 14.11
N ASP A 140 7.35 12.00 14.95
CA ASP A 140 7.91 11.26 16.09
C ASP A 140 8.85 10.12 15.69
N GLN A 141 8.76 9.67 14.43
CA GLN A 141 9.62 8.67 13.81
C GLN A 141 10.60 9.31 12.81
N PHE A 142 10.94 10.58 13.01
CA PHE A 142 11.82 11.34 12.13
C PHE A 142 13.00 11.93 12.93
N ASP A 143 14.21 11.71 12.44
CA ASP A 143 15.45 12.20 13.04
C ASP A 143 16.11 13.20 12.09
N TYR A 144 16.18 14.47 12.49
CA TYR A 144 16.74 15.55 11.68
C TYR A 144 18.20 15.30 11.31
N ASP A 145 19.04 14.92 12.30
CA ASP A 145 20.47 14.74 12.09
C ASP A 145 20.80 13.55 11.20
N LEU A 146 19.97 12.53 11.20
CA LEU A 146 20.12 11.38 10.34
C LEU A 146 19.56 11.63 8.93
N MET A 147 18.41 12.31 8.83
CA MET A 147 17.60 12.31 7.61
C MET A 147 17.74 13.57 6.75
N CYS A 148 18.17 14.71 7.32
CA CYS A 148 18.17 15.99 6.60
C CYS A 148 19.53 16.44 6.04
N HIS A 149 20.61 15.69 6.27
CA HIS A 149 21.97 16.06 5.88
C HIS A 149 22.56 15.26 4.71
N GLY A 150 21.71 14.71 3.86
CA GLY A 150 22.12 13.99 2.65
C GLY A 150 21.96 12.47 2.73
N MET A 151 22.26 11.80 1.62
CA MET A 151 21.95 10.38 1.44
C MET A 151 22.94 9.42 2.10
N ASP A 152 24.21 9.80 2.25
CA ASP A 152 25.27 8.82 2.58
C ASP A 152 25.09 8.22 3.97
N LYS A 153 24.89 9.09 4.97
CA LYS A 153 24.64 8.66 6.36
C LYS A 153 23.36 7.84 6.46
N LEU A 154 22.30 8.29 5.77
CA LEU A 154 21.00 7.62 5.74
C LEU A 154 21.08 6.23 5.09
N LYS A 155 21.80 6.12 3.95
CA LYS A 155 22.01 4.85 3.24
C LYS A 155 22.77 3.85 4.11
N THR A 156 23.83 4.32 4.78
CA THR A 156 24.60 3.48 5.70
C THR A 156 23.72 2.93 6.81
N LYS A 157 22.88 3.78 7.41
CA LYS A 157 21.95 3.35 8.47
C LYS A 157 20.88 2.37 7.98
N LEU A 158 20.33 2.58 6.79
CA LEU A 158 19.36 1.65 6.18
C LEU A 158 19.98 0.26 5.96
N LEU A 159 21.21 0.19 5.43
CA LEU A 159 21.91 -1.08 5.23
C LEU A 159 22.26 -1.78 6.56
N GLU A 160 22.60 -1.02 7.61
CA GLU A 160 22.81 -1.56 8.94
C GLU A 160 21.53 -2.22 9.50
N VAL A 161 20.40 -1.50 9.43
CA VAL A 161 19.10 -2.00 9.90
C VAL A 161 18.65 -3.22 9.10
N GLU A 162 18.82 -3.21 7.78
CA GLU A 162 18.51 -4.35 6.91
C GLU A 162 19.34 -5.59 7.30
N LYS A 163 20.65 -5.42 7.56
CA LYS A 163 21.55 -6.51 7.97
C LYS A 163 21.17 -7.10 9.33
N LEU A 164 20.79 -6.26 10.29
CA LEU A 164 20.36 -6.69 11.63
C LEU A 164 18.95 -7.30 11.63
N GLY A 165 18.10 -6.90 10.70
CA GLY A 165 16.72 -7.39 10.58
C GLY A 165 15.95 -7.23 11.89
N LYS A 166 15.51 -8.35 12.47
CA LYS A 166 14.74 -8.35 13.73
C LYS A 166 15.58 -8.02 14.97
N GLU A 167 16.90 -8.05 14.88
CA GLU A 167 17.82 -7.71 15.96
C GLU A 167 18.14 -6.21 16.02
N ALA A 168 17.72 -5.44 15.04
CA ALA A 168 17.82 -3.98 15.07
C ALA A 168 17.03 -3.39 16.24
N GLU A 169 17.50 -2.27 16.77
CA GLU A 169 16.78 -1.56 17.83
C GLU A 169 15.34 -1.21 17.39
N LYS A 170 14.40 -1.29 18.33
CA LYS A 170 12.99 -0.98 18.08
C LYS A 170 12.81 0.41 17.46
N LYS A 171 13.54 1.41 17.96
CA LYS A 171 13.54 2.77 17.43
C LYS A 171 13.93 2.81 15.95
N ASP A 172 14.97 2.09 15.57
CA ASP A 172 15.44 2.04 14.19
C ASP A 172 14.45 1.34 13.27
N GLN A 173 13.84 0.24 13.74
CA GLN A 173 12.77 -0.45 13.01
C GLN A 173 11.56 0.47 12.78
N ASP A 174 11.14 1.23 13.79
CA ASP A 174 10.00 2.15 13.71
C ASP A 174 10.30 3.35 12.78
N MET A 175 11.56 3.79 12.68
CA MET A 175 12.01 4.87 11.78
C MET A 175 12.23 4.40 10.33
N THR A 176 12.43 3.11 10.07
CA THR A 176 12.77 2.57 8.74
C THR A 176 11.85 3.07 7.63
N PRO A 177 10.50 3.06 7.78
CA PRO A 177 9.64 3.56 6.71
C PRO A 177 9.88 5.04 6.36
N ASN A 178 10.18 5.89 7.35
CA ASN A 178 10.52 7.28 7.09
C ASN A 178 11.91 7.41 6.44
N MET A 179 12.89 6.62 6.88
CA MET A 179 14.23 6.59 6.27
C MET A 179 14.19 6.21 4.79
N GLU A 180 13.41 5.17 4.43
CA GLU A 180 13.20 4.76 3.03
C GLU A 180 12.53 5.86 2.20
N MET A 181 11.53 6.54 2.76
CA MET A 181 10.85 7.63 2.08
C MET A 181 11.75 8.87 1.90
N VAL A 182 12.59 9.18 2.88
CA VAL A 182 13.59 10.25 2.76
C VAL A 182 14.66 9.89 1.72
N TYR A 183 15.09 8.63 1.68
CA TYR A 183 16.01 8.16 0.66
C TYR A 183 15.41 8.30 -0.75
N GLU A 184 14.15 7.94 -0.93
CA GLU A 184 13.41 8.16 -2.18
C GLU A 184 13.31 9.67 -2.51
N LEU A 185 13.03 10.52 -1.53
CA LEU A 185 12.96 11.98 -1.69
C LEU A 185 14.26 12.52 -2.29
N TYR A 186 15.41 12.11 -1.76
CA TYR A 186 16.72 12.50 -2.29
C TYR A 186 16.96 11.97 -3.69
N LEU A 187 16.60 10.71 -3.99
CA LEU A 187 16.72 10.12 -5.33
C LEU A 187 15.87 10.88 -6.37
N ARG A 188 14.80 11.52 -5.95
CA ARG A 188 13.98 12.41 -6.80
C ARG A 188 14.56 13.82 -6.94
N GLY A 189 15.72 14.10 -6.34
CA GLY A 189 16.34 15.42 -6.37
C GLY A 189 15.68 16.46 -5.47
N LEU A 190 14.78 16.06 -4.58
CA LEU A 190 14.14 16.96 -3.63
C LEU A 190 15.09 17.26 -2.45
N LYS A 191 14.90 18.40 -1.80
CA LYS A 191 15.84 18.92 -0.78
C LYS A 191 15.10 19.34 0.50
N PHE A 192 15.77 19.17 1.62
CA PHE A 192 15.38 19.81 2.88
C PHE A 192 16.00 21.21 3.01
N ALA A 193 15.31 22.07 3.72
CA ALA A 193 15.89 23.30 4.26
C ALA A 193 16.36 23.05 5.71
N PRO A 194 17.35 23.78 6.21
CA PRO A 194 17.72 23.72 7.63
C PRO A 194 16.58 24.22 8.51
N ILE A 195 16.46 23.67 9.72
CA ILE A 195 15.53 24.17 10.74
C ILE A 195 15.79 25.65 10.98
N ASN A 196 14.72 26.43 10.98
CA ASN A 196 14.77 27.90 11.15
C ASN A 196 13.94 28.29 12.36
N LEU A 197 14.54 29.10 13.25
CA LEU A 197 13.92 29.55 14.50
C LEU A 197 12.59 30.29 14.27
N TYR A 198 12.47 31.05 13.20
CA TYR A 198 11.30 31.87 12.91
C TYR A 198 10.25 31.22 12.02
N GLU A 199 10.64 30.22 11.20
CA GLU A 199 9.76 29.62 10.20
C GLU A 199 9.33 28.19 10.51
N SER A 200 10.19 27.40 11.19
CA SER A 200 9.86 26.01 11.53
C SER A 200 8.68 25.94 12.48
N ARG A 201 7.82 24.93 12.27
CA ARG A 201 6.67 24.65 13.13
C ARG A 201 7.07 23.66 14.25
N ALA A 202 6.16 23.41 15.19
CA ALA A 202 6.40 22.42 16.26
C ALA A 202 6.52 21.02 15.70
N THR A 203 5.49 20.54 15.00
CA THR A 203 5.31 19.13 14.58
C THR A 203 5.09 18.93 13.07
N HIS A 204 4.80 20.00 12.32
CA HIS A 204 4.42 19.91 10.92
C HIS A 204 5.53 20.42 9.99
N PHE A 205 5.87 19.62 9.01
CA PHE A 205 6.72 20.03 7.89
C PHE A 205 6.04 21.14 7.07
N LYS A 206 6.83 22.06 6.53
CA LYS A 206 6.36 23.18 5.71
C LYS A 206 7.12 23.16 4.38
N VAL A 207 6.43 23.41 3.28
CA VAL A 207 7.09 23.71 2.00
C VAL A 207 7.43 25.19 1.98
N ILE A 208 8.68 25.51 1.72
CA ILE A 208 9.18 26.87 1.59
C ILE A 208 9.92 27.03 0.26
N GLU A 209 10.11 28.27 -0.15
CA GLU A 209 10.93 28.63 -1.31
C GLU A 209 12.23 29.27 -0.82
N VAL A 210 13.35 28.77 -1.31
CA VAL A 210 14.69 29.30 -1.01
C VAL A 210 15.42 29.44 -2.35
N ASP A 211 15.81 30.65 -2.71
CA ASP A 211 16.50 30.97 -3.97
C ASP A 211 15.75 30.48 -5.23
N GLY A 212 14.42 30.54 -5.22
CA GLY A 212 13.55 30.09 -6.33
C GLY A 212 13.34 28.57 -6.39
N GLU A 213 13.88 27.79 -5.44
CA GLU A 213 13.69 26.35 -5.33
C GLU A 213 12.77 26.00 -4.14
N GLN A 214 11.83 25.09 -4.36
CA GLN A 214 11.07 24.53 -3.24
C GLN A 214 11.95 23.64 -2.37
N ARG A 215 11.78 23.72 -1.07
CA ARG A 215 12.43 22.87 -0.06
C ARG A 215 11.47 22.49 1.04
N LEU A 216 11.75 21.36 1.69
CA LEU A 216 10.97 20.87 2.81
C LEU A 216 11.64 21.34 4.12
N LEU A 217 10.94 22.18 4.89
CA LEU A 217 11.39 22.70 6.17
C LEU A 217 10.92 21.80 7.31
N PRO A 218 11.84 21.13 8.03
CA PRO A 218 11.50 20.26 9.15
C PRO A 218 11.00 21.01 10.37
N PRO A 219 10.12 20.40 11.19
CA PRO A 219 9.67 20.97 12.46
C PRO A 219 10.69 20.74 13.58
N PHE A 220 10.55 21.47 14.68
CA PHE A 220 11.45 21.38 15.83
C PHE A 220 11.46 20.00 16.49
N CYS A 221 10.30 19.31 16.54
CA CYS A 221 10.20 17.99 17.15
C CYS A 221 10.98 16.87 16.42
N THR A 222 11.58 17.17 15.25
CA THR A 222 12.51 16.25 14.57
C THR A 222 13.93 16.32 15.13
N LEU A 223 14.24 17.32 15.96
CA LEU A 223 15.49 17.40 16.70
C LEU A 223 15.45 16.42 17.89
N GLN A 224 16.51 15.66 18.07
CA GLN A 224 16.62 14.73 19.19
C GLN A 224 16.53 15.47 20.54
N GLY A 225 15.70 14.95 21.44
CA GLY A 225 15.51 15.52 22.77
C GLY A 225 14.63 16.78 22.80
N PHE A 226 14.10 17.25 21.65
CA PHE A 226 13.23 18.44 21.61
C PHE A 226 11.75 18.02 21.57
N GLY A 227 11.12 17.98 22.74
CA GLY A 227 9.73 17.56 22.88
C GLY A 227 8.70 18.57 22.36
N GLU A 228 7.48 18.10 22.11
CA GLU A 228 6.40 18.92 21.54
C GLU A 228 6.04 20.13 22.41
N THR A 229 6.02 19.98 23.74
CA THR A 229 5.74 21.10 24.65
C THR A 229 6.75 22.23 24.48
N ALA A 230 8.06 21.89 24.52
CA ALA A 230 9.13 22.86 24.33
C ALA A 230 9.07 23.52 22.94
N ALA A 231 8.76 22.75 21.90
CA ALA A 231 8.59 23.27 20.55
C ALA A 231 7.42 24.27 20.43
N ARG A 232 6.30 23.97 21.07
CA ARG A 232 5.14 24.87 21.11
C ARG A 232 5.39 26.14 21.92
N ASP A 233 6.10 26.02 23.04
CA ASP A 233 6.46 27.18 23.87
C ASP A 233 7.47 28.08 23.15
N LEU A 234 8.44 27.50 22.44
CA LEU A 234 9.36 28.27 21.59
C LEU A 234 8.61 29.09 20.52
N ILE A 235 7.61 28.48 19.88
CA ILE A 235 6.80 29.16 18.86
C ILE A 235 5.96 30.28 19.45
N ARG A 236 5.50 30.14 20.69
CA ARG A 236 4.76 31.22 21.38
C ARG A 236 5.65 32.40 21.82
N ALA A 237 6.93 32.11 22.02
CA ALA A 237 7.90 33.09 22.52
C ALA A 237 8.59 33.91 21.42
N ARG A 238 8.47 33.54 20.15
CA ARG A 238 9.09 34.20 18.98
C ARG A 238 8.28 35.34 18.38
#